data_46cd170600dbe777ce6a0c39e7456a3a
#
_entry.id   46cd170600dbe777ce6a0c39e7456a3a
#
_cell.length_a   1.000
_cell.length_b   1.000
_cell.length_c   1.000
_cell.angle_alpha   90.00
_cell.angle_beta   90.00
_cell.angle_gamma   90.00
#
_symmetry.space_group_name_H-M   'P 1'
#
loop_
_entity.id
_entity.type
_entity.pdbx_description
1 polymer ?
#
loop_
_entity_poly.entity_id
_entity_poly.type
_entity_poly.pdbx_seq_one_letter_code
_entity_poly.pdbx_strand_id
1 'polypeptide(L)'
;MSAIKETITTQSGLKYSVINSGHGPKPKAGDTVSMHYELYLGRGATTSLYDYDSEEYIDEICDSTYDEKNPFSGPVNLIIGNETPKDETYRKGDSIKGLDEALLDMCVGGKRRLSIPPDLAYGTEGASSFHTFHGYRTPPNSGLEITIELVEIKE
;
A
#
# COMPACT_ATOMS: atom_id res chain seq x y z
N MET A 1 -12.00 -14.04 22.18
CA MET A 1 -10.68 -13.44 22.41
C MET A 1 -9.88 -13.45 21.12
N SER A 2 -9.47 -12.29 20.69
CA SER A 2 -8.67 -12.21 19.49
C SER A 2 -7.21 -12.55 19.82
N ALA A 3 -6.62 -13.45 19.07
CA ALA A 3 -5.21 -13.73 19.21
C ALA A 3 -4.41 -12.50 18.76
N ILE A 4 -3.32 -12.21 19.46
CA ILE A 4 -2.39 -11.20 19.01
C ILE A 4 -1.75 -11.74 17.73
N LYS A 5 -1.94 -11.01 16.62
CA LYS A 5 -1.37 -11.44 15.35
C LYS A 5 0.11 -11.14 15.33
N GLU A 6 0.88 -12.14 14.94
CA GLU A 6 2.32 -12.00 14.83
C GLU A 6 2.67 -11.03 13.71
N THR A 7 3.62 -10.14 13.98
CA THR A 7 4.19 -9.28 12.96
C THR A 7 5.45 -9.93 12.44
N ILE A 8 5.51 -10.15 11.15
CA ILE A 8 6.64 -10.75 10.47
C ILE A 8 7.44 -9.65 9.79
N THR A 9 8.77 -9.68 9.97
CA THR A 9 9.67 -8.75 9.29
C THR A 9 10.46 -9.53 8.25
N THR A 10 10.36 -9.11 6.99
CA THR A 10 11.11 -9.74 5.90
C THR A 10 12.54 -9.23 5.86
N GLN A 11 13.36 -9.88 5.06
CA GLN A 11 14.77 -9.51 4.91
C GLN A 11 14.93 -8.07 4.39
N SER A 12 14.01 -7.59 3.57
CA SER A 12 14.05 -6.24 3.03
C SER A 12 13.63 -5.17 4.04
N GLY A 13 13.03 -5.58 5.16
CA GLY A 13 12.53 -4.66 6.18
C GLY A 13 11.02 -4.45 6.14
N LEU A 14 10.32 -5.04 5.17
CA LEU A 14 8.86 -5.00 5.14
C LEU A 14 8.30 -5.74 6.35
N LYS A 15 7.33 -5.13 7.03
CA LYS A 15 6.63 -5.77 8.15
C LYS A 15 5.19 -6.02 7.76
N TYR A 16 4.68 -7.17 8.17
CA TYR A 16 3.28 -7.47 7.89
C TYR A 16 2.67 -8.39 8.93
N SER A 17 1.34 -8.32 9.03
CA SER A 17 0.52 -9.26 9.80
C SER A 17 -0.51 -9.86 8.87
N VAL A 18 -0.74 -11.17 8.97
CA VAL A 18 -1.74 -11.86 8.15
C VAL A 18 -3.10 -11.74 8.80
N ILE A 19 -4.06 -11.16 8.09
CA ILE A 19 -5.44 -11.08 8.54
C ILE A 19 -6.22 -12.27 7.99
N ASN A 20 -5.98 -12.61 6.72
CA ASN A 20 -6.54 -13.77 6.05
C ASN A 20 -5.50 -14.32 5.09
N SER A 21 -5.28 -15.63 5.12
CA SER A 21 -4.26 -16.25 4.27
C SER A 21 -4.69 -16.41 2.81
N GLY A 22 -5.99 -16.43 2.55
CA GLY A 22 -6.49 -16.71 1.22
C GLY A 22 -6.33 -18.17 0.82
N HIS A 23 -6.83 -18.53 -0.35
CA HIS A 23 -6.80 -19.91 -0.84
C HIS A 23 -6.47 -20.00 -2.32
N GLY A 24 -6.44 -18.88 -3.03
CA GLY A 24 -6.19 -18.87 -4.46
C GLY A 24 -4.72 -18.92 -4.82
N PRO A 25 -4.40 -18.76 -6.10
CA PRO A 25 -3.02 -18.78 -6.55
C PRO A 25 -2.25 -17.52 -6.10
N LYS A 26 -0.94 -17.62 -6.15
CA LYS A 26 -0.05 -16.46 -5.94
C LYS A 26 0.25 -15.82 -7.29
N PRO A 27 0.30 -14.49 -7.34
CA PRO A 27 0.72 -13.81 -8.56
C PRO A 27 2.23 -13.90 -8.77
N LYS A 28 2.67 -13.51 -9.95
CA LYS A 28 4.10 -13.40 -10.29
C LYS A 28 4.39 -12.02 -10.84
N ALA A 29 5.68 -11.70 -10.91
CA ALA A 29 6.13 -10.43 -11.47
C ALA A 29 5.55 -10.25 -12.88
N GLY A 30 5.05 -9.06 -13.16
CA GLY A 30 4.42 -8.74 -14.44
C GLY A 30 2.91 -8.96 -14.47
N ASP A 31 2.38 -9.68 -13.49
CA ASP A 31 0.93 -9.90 -13.42
C ASP A 31 0.22 -8.59 -13.04
N THR A 32 -0.97 -8.40 -13.62
CA THR A 32 -1.88 -7.35 -13.18
C THR A 32 -2.80 -7.94 -12.14
N VAL A 33 -2.84 -7.32 -10.97
CA VAL A 33 -3.69 -7.76 -9.87
C VAL A 33 -4.71 -6.70 -9.54
N SER A 34 -5.83 -7.15 -8.98
CA SER A 34 -6.86 -6.28 -8.43
C SER A 34 -6.80 -6.38 -6.93
N MET A 35 -6.72 -5.26 -6.23
CA MET A 35 -6.66 -5.24 -4.78
C MET A 35 -7.51 -4.14 -4.17
N HIS A 36 -8.03 -4.42 -2.99
CA HIS A 36 -8.58 -3.40 -2.10
C HIS A 36 -7.51 -2.94 -1.14
N TYR A 37 -7.63 -1.71 -0.67
CA TYR A 37 -6.73 -1.23 0.38
C TYR A 37 -7.42 -0.25 1.30
N GLU A 38 -6.84 -0.14 2.50
CA GLU A 38 -7.17 0.88 3.49
C GLU A 38 -5.85 1.53 3.88
N LEU A 39 -5.72 2.81 3.58
CA LEU A 39 -4.50 3.58 3.87
C LEU A 39 -4.69 4.32 5.20
N TYR A 40 -3.72 4.20 6.08
CA TYR A 40 -3.71 4.88 7.37
C TYR A 40 -2.72 6.03 7.34
N LEU A 41 -3.08 7.13 7.99
CA LEU A 41 -2.16 8.25 8.16
C LEU A 41 -1.14 7.88 9.21
N GLY A 42 0.12 7.83 8.81
CA GLY A 42 1.22 7.67 9.72
C GLY A 42 1.86 9.02 10.02
N ARG A 43 2.86 9.00 10.88
CA ARG A 43 3.63 10.19 11.22
C ARG A 43 4.25 10.77 9.95
N GLY A 44 4.01 12.06 9.71
CA GLY A 44 4.52 12.75 8.54
C GLY A 44 3.68 12.59 7.29
N ALA A 45 2.76 11.64 7.25
CA ALA A 45 1.83 11.50 6.13
C ALA A 45 0.69 12.50 6.29
N THR A 46 0.22 13.06 5.21
CA THR A 46 -0.82 14.07 5.26
C THR A 46 -1.69 14.04 4.00
N THR A 47 -2.97 14.30 4.19
CA THR A 47 -3.92 14.47 3.09
C THR A 47 -3.95 15.91 2.59
N SER A 48 -3.30 16.81 3.30
CA SER A 48 -3.29 18.24 3.00
C SER A 48 -1.88 18.79 3.04
N LEU A 49 -1.59 19.72 2.17
CA LEU A 49 -0.32 20.44 2.17
C LEU A 49 -0.11 21.25 3.46
N TYR A 50 -1.20 21.57 4.15
CA TYR A 50 -1.16 22.39 5.36
C TYR A 50 -0.83 21.60 6.61
N ASP A 51 -1.05 20.28 6.58
CA ASP A 51 -0.78 19.42 7.74
C ASP A 51 0.57 18.72 7.64
N TYR A 52 1.39 19.21 6.75
CA TYR A 52 2.67 18.63 6.42
C TYR A 52 3.62 18.46 7.61
N ASP A 53 3.58 19.40 8.55
CA ASP A 53 4.46 19.37 9.72
C ASP A 53 3.85 18.68 10.94
N SER A 54 2.69 18.08 10.81
CA SER A 54 2.07 17.37 11.92
C SER A 54 2.92 16.17 12.33
N GLU A 55 3.30 16.12 13.59
CA GLU A 55 4.02 15.00 14.15
C GLU A 55 3.10 13.97 14.79
N GLU A 56 1.81 14.23 14.79
CA GLU A 56 0.85 13.32 15.39
C GLU A 56 0.69 12.08 14.51
N TYR A 57 0.80 10.93 15.15
CA TYR A 57 0.48 9.67 14.51
C TYR A 57 -1.03 9.45 14.61
N ILE A 58 -1.69 9.38 13.47
CA ILE A 58 -3.12 9.17 13.41
C ILE A 58 -3.35 7.78 12.82
N ASP A 59 -3.89 6.87 13.64
CA ASP A 59 -4.21 5.51 13.22
C ASP A 59 -5.65 5.46 12.69
N GLU A 60 -5.97 6.40 11.80
CA GLU A 60 -7.26 6.49 11.16
C GLU A 60 -7.13 6.17 9.68
N ILE A 61 -8.15 5.53 9.14
CA ILE A 61 -8.21 5.26 7.71
C ILE A 61 -8.41 6.57 6.98
N CYS A 62 -7.43 6.96 6.15
CA CYS A 62 -7.52 8.20 5.37
C CYS A 62 -8.01 7.95 3.96
N ASP A 63 -7.91 6.71 3.46
CA ASP A 63 -8.42 6.34 2.15
C ASP A 63 -8.77 4.86 2.16
N SER A 64 -9.86 4.50 1.51
CA SER A 64 -10.32 3.11 1.47
C SER A 64 -11.09 2.84 0.19
N THR A 65 -10.70 1.76 -0.49
CA THR A 65 -11.41 1.29 -1.67
C THR A 65 -12.75 0.64 -1.32
N TYR A 66 -12.97 0.34 -0.04
CA TYR A 66 -14.24 -0.21 0.45
C TYR A 66 -15.29 0.87 0.73
N ASP A 67 -14.89 2.14 0.81
CA ASP A 67 -15.80 3.23 1.17
C ASP A 67 -16.67 3.61 -0.03
N GLU A 68 -17.95 3.25 0.03
CA GLU A 68 -18.90 3.53 -1.04
C GLU A 68 -19.14 5.03 -1.27
N LYS A 69 -18.81 5.87 -0.29
CA LYS A 69 -18.92 7.32 -0.42
C LYS A 69 -17.77 7.91 -1.20
N ASN A 70 -16.68 7.17 -1.34
CA ASN A 70 -15.54 7.58 -2.13
C ASN A 70 -15.88 7.40 -3.61
N PRO A 71 -15.84 8.46 -4.43
CA PRO A 71 -16.14 8.32 -5.86
C PRO A 71 -15.18 7.41 -6.62
N PHE A 72 -14.04 7.10 -6.02
CA PHE A 72 -13.06 6.19 -6.59
C PHE A 72 -13.06 4.83 -5.88
N SER A 73 -14.16 4.50 -5.19
CA SER A 73 -14.28 3.20 -4.51
C SER A 73 -14.21 2.06 -5.51
N GLY A 74 -13.89 0.87 -5.00
CA GLY A 74 -13.69 -0.30 -5.80
C GLY A 74 -12.22 -0.68 -5.88
N PRO A 75 -11.91 -1.92 -6.25
CA PRO A 75 -10.52 -2.38 -6.26
C PRO A 75 -9.68 -1.64 -7.29
N VAL A 76 -8.42 -1.43 -6.95
CA VAL A 76 -7.44 -0.82 -7.86
C VAL A 76 -6.65 -1.92 -8.55
N ASN A 77 -6.23 -1.66 -9.78
CA ASN A 77 -5.39 -2.58 -10.53
C ASN A 77 -3.94 -2.11 -10.48
N LEU A 78 -3.05 -3.03 -10.13
CA LEU A 78 -1.61 -2.78 -10.09
C LEU A 78 -0.89 -3.84 -10.92
N ILE A 79 0.19 -3.42 -11.56
CA ILE A 79 1.09 -4.34 -12.28
C ILE A 79 2.30 -4.57 -11.39
N ILE A 80 2.50 -5.82 -10.97
CA ILE A 80 3.59 -6.16 -10.04
C ILE A 80 4.93 -5.92 -10.73
N GLY A 81 5.78 -5.13 -10.08
CA GLY A 81 7.10 -4.78 -10.59
C GLY A 81 7.14 -3.46 -11.37
N ASN A 82 6.01 -2.81 -11.57
CA ASN A 82 5.92 -1.63 -12.41
C ASN A 82 5.93 -0.34 -11.56
N GLU A 83 7.10 0.04 -11.09
CA GLU A 83 7.25 1.23 -10.26
C GLU A 83 7.15 2.51 -11.09
N THR A 84 6.56 3.58 -10.49
CA THR A 84 6.59 4.90 -11.10
C THR A 84 8.03 5.40 -11.13
N PRO A 85 8.60 5.70 -12.32
CA PRO A 85 9.95 6.26 -12.38
C PRO A 85 10.03 7.59 -11.64
N LYS A 86 11.22 7.91 -11.13
CA LYS A 86 11.48 9.22 -10.52
C LYS A 86 11.17 10.30 -11.54
N ASP A 87 10.64 11.41 -11.08
CA ASP A 87 10.30 12.58 -11.90
C ASP A 87 9.16 12.35 -12.90
N GLU A 88 8.48 11.21 -12.83
CA GLU A 88 7.30 10.95 -13.66
C GLU A 88 6.04 10.87 -12.79
N THR A 89 4.93 11.29 -13.39
CA THR A 89 3.62 11.19 -12.75
C THR A 89 3.18 9.73 -12.69
N TYR A 90 2.51 9.36 -11.60
CA TYR A 90 1.92 8.04 -11.46
C TYR A 90 1.07 7.70 -12.68
N ARG A 91 1.26 6.49 -13.19
CA ARG A 91 0.44 5.94 -14.29
C ARG A 91 -0.44 4.84 -13.72
N LYS A 92 -1.64 4.71 -14.27
CA LYS A 92 -2.54 3.66 -13.85
C LYS A 92 -1.85 2.29 -13.94
N GLY A 93 -1.82 1.59 -12.83
CA GLY A 93 -1.16 0.29 -12.74
C GLY A 93 0.21 0.32 -12.09
N ASP A 94 0.78 1.51 -11.85
CA ASP A 94 2.08 1.61 -11.17
C ASP A 94 1.96 1.18 -9.71
N SER A 95 3.03 0.56 -9.19
CA SER A 95 3.11 0.04 -7.83
C SER A 95 4.34 0.59 -7.12
N ILE A 96 4.59 0.09 -5.90
CA ILE A 96 5.81 0.38 -5.15
C ILE A 96 6.41 -0.94 -4.68
N LYS A 97 7.71 -0.93 -4.36
CA LYS A 97 8.44 -2.16 -4.00
C LYS A 97 7.80 -2.94 -2.86
N GLY A 98 7.36 -2.23 -1.82
CA GLY A 98 6.74 -2.89 -0.67
C GLY A 98 5.46 -3.63 -1.01
N LEU A 99 4.63 -3.05 -1.88
CA LEU A 99 3.42 -3.73 -2.35
C LEU A 99 3.77 -4.92 -3.24
N ASP A 100 4.74 -4.76 -4.13
CA ASP A 100 5.19 -5.84 -5.01
C ASP A 100 5.64 -7.05 -4.20
N GLU A 101 6.47 -6.82 -3.18
CA GLU A 101 6.97 -7.89 -2.32
C GLU A 101 5.83 -8.60 -1.60
N ALA A 102 4.89 -7.83 -1.02
CA ALA A 102 3.76 -8.42 -0.31
C ALA A 102 2.86 -9.23 -1.23
N LEU A 103 2.52 -8.68 -2.40
CA LEU A 103 1.62 -9.33 -3.34
C LEU A 103 2.20 -10.62 -3.89
N LEU A 104 3.50 -10.66 -4.14
CA LEU A 104 4.18 -11.88 -4.62
C LEU A 104 4.09 -13.03 -3.61
N ASP A 105 3.92 -12.72 -2.33
CA ASP A 105 3.84 -13.72 -1.26
C ASP A 105 2.40 -14.03 -0.84
N MET A 106 1.41 -13.33 -1.39
CA MET A 106 0.02 -13.49 -1.02
C MET A 106 -0.73 -14.39 -1.99
N CYS A 107 -1.72 -15.11 -1.45
CA CYS A 107 -2.67 -15.84 -2.27
C CYS A 107 -3.89 -14.97 -2.54
N VAL A 108 -4.57 -15.20 -3.66
CA VAL A 108 -5.86 -14.55 -3.93
C VAL A 108 -6.82 -14.85 -2.78
N GLY A 109 -7.51 -13.83 -2.31
CA GLY A 109 -8.35 -13.88 -1.12
C GLY A 109 -7.61 -13.50 0.15
N GLY A 110 -6.29 -13.35 0.09
CA GLY A 110 -5.48 -13.00 1.24
C GLY A 110 -5.63 -11.52 1.61
N LYS A 111 -5.44 -11.24 2.89
CA LYS A 111 -5.48 -9.88 3.43
C LYS A 111 -4.38 -9.72 4.46
N ARG A 112 -3.60 -8.65 4.34
CA ARG A 112 -2.48 -8.35 5.23
C ARG A 112 -2.47 -6.87 5.59
N ARG A 113 -2.05 -6.60 6.82
CA ARG A 113 -1.69 -5.24 7.21
C ARG A 113 -0.17 -5.11 7.04
N LEU A 114 0.24 -4.07 6.33
CA LEU A 114 1.64 -3.83 5.99
C LEU A 114 2.15 -2.57 6.65
N SER A 115 3.39 -2.62 7.13
CA SER A 115 4.17 -1.45 7.49
C SER A 115 5.34 -1.41 6.53
N ILE A 116 5.30 -0.47 5.60
CA ILE A 116 6.27 -0.38 4.50
C ILE A 116 7.28 0.70 4.85
N PRO A 117 8.58 0.33 5.00
CA PRO A 117 9.59 1.34 5.30
C PRO A 117 9.83 2.27 4.11
N PRO A 118 10.41 3.46 4.35
CA PRO A 118 10.57 4.45 3.28
C PRO A 118 11.27 3.95 2.02
N ASP A 119 12.31 3.12 2.17
CA ASP A 119 13.07 2.62 1.03
C ASP A 119 12.29 1.63 0.16
N LEU A 120 11.19 1.09 0.67
CA LEU A 120 10.27 0.24 -0.11
C LEU A 120 9.00 1.00 -0.53
N ALA A 121 8.92 2.27 -0.23
CA ALA A 121 7.83 3.17 -0.61
C ALA A 121 8.39 4.30 -1.49
N TYR A 122 8.41 5.51 -0.98
CA TYR A 122 8.82 6.67 -1.79
C TYR A 122 10.18 7.26 -1.40
N GLY A 123 10.87 6.61 -0.47
CA GLY A 123 12.27 6.85 -0.17
C GLY A 123 12.58 8.21 0.47
N THR A 124 13.83 8.64 0.28
CA THR A 124 14.34 9.87 0.87
C THR A 124 13.78 11.13 0.22
N GLU A 125 13.22 11.00 -0.96
CA GLU A 125 12.63 12.13 -1.70
C GLU A 125 11.14 12.30 -1.41
N GLY A 126 10.47 11.24 -0.95
CA GLY A 126 9.03 11.25 -0.81
C GLY A 126 8.35 11.33 -2.17
N ALA A 127 7.09 11.71 -2.19
CA ALA A 127 6.33 11.86 -3.43
C ALA A 127 5.16 12.81 -3.24
N SER A 128 4.87 13.60 -4.26
CA SER A 128 3.66 14.40 -4.30
C SER A 128 2.46 13.51 -4.59
N SER A 129 1.25 14.03 -4.41
CA SER A 129 0.03 13.27 -4.70
C SER A 129 -0.06 12.79 -6.15
N PHE A 130 0.66 13.41 -7.07
CA PHE A 130 0.68 13.01 -8.49
C PHE A 130 1.60 11.83 -8.77
N HIS A 131 2.40 11.42 -7.78
CA HIS A 131 3.38 10.35 -7.93
C HIS A 131 3.06 9.13 -7.06
N THR A 132 1.90 9.11 -6.42
CA THR A 132 1.50 8.03 -5.53
C THR A 132 0.27 7.31 -6.06
N PHE A 133 0.20 6.01 -5.83
CA PHE A 133 -0.98 5.23 -6.25
C PHE A 133 -2.24 5.60 -5.44
N HIS A 134 -2.04 6.15 -4.25
CA HIS A 134 -3.14 6.47 -3.33
C HIS A 134 -3.57 7.93 -3.37
N GLY A 135 -2.90 8.78 -4.16
CA GLY A 135 -3.31 10.18 -4.33
C GLY A 135 -2.99 11.12 -3.19
N TYR A 136 -2.24 10.66 -2.17
CA TYR A 136 -1.85 11.49 -1.03
C TYR A 136 -0.35 11.73 -1.04
N ARG A 137 0.04 12.92 -0.59
CA ARG A 137 1.45 13.27 -0.48
C ARG A 137 2.13 12.42 0.59
N THR A 138 3.32 11.91 0.26
CA THR A 138 4.18 11.20 1.21
C THR A 138 5.46 12.02 1.41
N PRO A 139 5.70 12.53 2.62
CA PRO A 139 6.93 13.29 2.90
C PRO A 139 8.19 12.42 2.76
N PRO A 140 9.36 13.05 2.63
CA PRO A 140 10.62 12.30 2.62
C PRO A 140 10.80 11.43 3.85
N ASN A 141 11.39 10.26 3.66
CA ASN A 141 11.69 9.30 4.73
C ASN A 141 10.46 8.82 5.51
N SER A 142 9.31 8.73 4.84
CA SER A 142 8.07 8.29 5.47
C SER A 142 7.75 6.85 5.08
N GLY A 143 7.36 6.05 6.07
CA GLY A 143 6.79 4.74 5.82
C GLY A 143 5.31 4.84 5.48
N LEU A 144 4.74 3.75 5.02
CA LEU A 144 3.30 3.64 4.76
C LEU A 144 2.71 2.54 5.64
N GLU A 145 1.57 2.85 6.24
CA GLU A 145 0.76 1.86 6.94
C GLU A 145 -0.47 1.59 6.08
N ILE A 146 -0.63 0.37 5.63
CA ILE A 146 -1.70 0.04 4.69
C ILE A 146 -2.15 -1.40 4.90
N THR A 147 -3.47 -1.61 4.82
CA THR A 147 -4.03 -2.96 4.78
C THR A 147 -4.43 -3.25 3.34
N ILE A 148 -4.02 -4.38 2.81
CA ILE A 148 -4.35 -4.76 1.42
C ILE A 148 -5.06 -6.11 1.40
N GLU A 149 -5.95 -6.26 0.42
CA GLU A 149 -6.62 -7.52 0.13
C GLU A 149 -6.45 -7.83 -1.36
N LEU A 150 -5.83 -8.97 -1.65
CA LEU A 150 -5.66 -9.41 -3.04
C LEU A 150 -6.93 -10.06 -3.54
N VAL A 151 -7.62 -9.40 -4.46
CA VAL A 151 -8.95 -9.82 -4.93
C VAL A 151 -8.83 -10.83 -6.06
N GLU A 152 -8.03 -10.53 -7.07
CA GLU A 152 -7.87 -11.43 -8.23
C GLU A 152 -6.59 -11.11 -8.98
N ILE A 153 -6.17 -12.08 -9.80
CA ILE A 153 -5.10 -11.90 -10.77
C ILE A 153 -5.80 -11.76 -12.12
N LYS A 154 -5.58 -10.63 -12.79
CA LYS A 154 -6.17 -10.38 -14.10
C LYS A 154 -5.43 -11.15 -15.17
N GLU A 155 -6.19 -11.68 -16.13
CA GLU A 155 -5.62 -12.37 -17.28
C GLU A 155 -5.61 -11.46 -18.50
#